data_94293e9838ffca75864a092c48ad8df8
#
_entry.id   94293e9838ffca75864a092c48ad8df8
#
_cell.length_a   1.000
_cell.length_b   1.000
_cell.length_c   1.000
_cell.angle_alpha   90.00
_cell.angle_beta   90.00
_cell.angle_gamma   90.00
#
_symmetry.space_group_name_H-M   'P 1'
#
loop_
_entity.id
_entity.type
_entity.pdbx_description
1 polymer ?
#
loop_
_entity_poly.entity_id
_entity_poly.type
_entity_poly.pdbx_seq_one_letter_code
_entity_poly.pdbx_strand_id
1 'polypeptide(L)'
;MNTFNVEKHTAYTVLRDASKSLFDRYVTYHDINPKTGKDRSFHCRWVDKIGYEPQSGIVFLRFTQDIVPLITRLEENFTKYELEQVSRLTSSYAIRLYELLIQWRSAGKTPIFDLSIFRQQLGVEAHQYKTMSNFKTYVLDFALKQVNELTDVKAKYEQHKKDVQFPVFLSVLSRKTNSDKVIKERIH
;
A
#
# COMPACT_ATOMS: atom_id res chain seq x y z
N MET A 1 -13.00 -10.33 -16.92
CA MET A 1 -13.53 -10.25 -15.55
C MET A 1 -13.31 -8.84 -15.03
N ASN A 2 -14.33 -8.15 -14.56
CA ASN A 2 -14.22 -6.73 -14.18
C ASN A 2 -13.84 -6.65 -12.70
N THR A 3 -12.55 -6.61 -12.39
CA THR A 3 -12.00 -6.67 -11.02
C THR A 3 -12.49 -5.51 -10.12
N PHE A 4 -12.77 -4.35 -10.72
CA PHE A 4 -13.16 -3.14 -9.98
C PHE A 4 -14.64 -2.79 -10.09
N ASN A 5 -15.45 -3.61 -10.77
CA ASN A 5 -16.89 -3.39 -10.99
C ASN A 5 -17.24 -1.97 -11.51
N VAL A 6 -16.42 -1.46 -12.44
CA VAL A 6 -16.52 -0.13 -13.03
C VAL A 6 -16.87 -0.27 -14.50
N GLU A 7 -17.72 0.63 -15.03
CA GLU A 7 -18.01 0.69 -16.46
C GLU A 7 -16.75 0.98 -17.28
N LYS A 8 -16.64 0.34 -18.46
CA LYS A 8 -15.45 0.38 -19.31
C LYS A 8 -14.97 1.81 -19.64
N HIS A 9 -15.89 2.71 -19.95
CA HIS A 9 -15.56 4.11 -20.25
C HIS A 9 -15.01 4.86 -19.02
N THR A 10 -15.64 4.68 -17.86
CA THR A 10 -15.20 5.26 -16.59
C THR A 10 -13.84 4.70 -16.18
N ALA A 11 -13.64 3.38 -16.30
CA ALA A 11 -12.37 2.74 -16.00
C ALA A 11 -11.22 3.31 -16.84
N TYR A 12 -11.43 3.53 -18.15
CA TYR A 12 -10.42 4.12 -19.03
C TYR A 12 -10.08 5.56 -18.61
N THR A 13 -11.09 6.39 -18.31
CA THR A 13 -10.86 7.78 -17.90
C THR A 13 -10.06 7.84 -16.60
N VAL A 14 -10.45 7.04 -15.59
CA VAL A 14 -9.74 6.96 -14.31
C VAL A 14 -8.30 6.48 -14.49
N LEU A 15 -8.09 5.45 -15.33
CA LEU A 15 -6.76 4.91 -15.60
C LEU A 15 -5.87 5.93 -16.32
N ARG A 16 -6.43 6.66 -17.29
CA ARG A 16 -5.73 7.74 -18.01
C ARG A 16 -5.29 8.84 -17.03
N ASP A 17 -6.20 9.29 -16.16
CA ASP A 17 -5.91 10.37 -15.22
C ASP A 17 -4.91 9.91 -14.13
N ALA A 18 -5.01 8.67 -13.68
CA ALA A 18 -4.02 8.05 -12.79
C ALA A 18 -2.64 7.98 -13.47
N SER A 19 -2.58 7.63 -14.74
CA SER A 19 -1.32 7.56 -15.52
C SER A 19 -0.68 8.94 -15.66
N LYS A 20 -1.46 9.99 -15.92
CA LYS A 20 -0.97 11.38 -15.93
C LYS A 20 -0.43 11.78 -14.56
N SER A 21 -1.18 11.50 -13.50
CA SER A 21 -0.75 11.76 -12.13
C SER A 21 0.57 11.05 -11.81
N LEU A 22 0.74 9.80 -12.25
CA LEU A 22 1.98 9.05 -12.07
C LEU A 22 3.15 9.66 -12.88
N PHE A 23 2.88 10.11 -14.12
CA PHE A 23 3.88 10.76 -14.96
C PHE A 23 4.42 12.05 -14.34
N ASP A 24 3.60 12.79 -13.62
CA ASP A 24 3.99 14.05 -12.97
C ASP A 24 4.63 13.86 -11.60
N ARG A 25 4.69 12.62 -11.09
CA ARG A 25 5.32 12.32 -9.80
C ARG A 25 6.81 12.07 -9.94
N TYR A 26 7.55 12.60 -8.98
CA TYR A 26 8.98 12.38 -8.80
C TYR A 26 9.23 11.45 -7.64
N VAL A 27 10.31 10.71 -7.73
CA VAL A 27 10.90 9.95 -6.64
C VAL A 27 12.30 10.51 -6.36
N THR A 28 12.65 10.59 -5.09
CA THR A 28 14.01 10.90 -4.66
C THR A 28 14.60 9.63 -4.07
N TYR A 29 15.77 9.26 -4.54
CA TYR A 29 16.54 8.18 -3.94
C TYR A 29 17.98 8.62 -3.66
N HIS A 30 18.61 7.95 -2.71
CA HIS A 30 19.97 8.25 -2.26
C HIS A 30 20.84 7.04 -2.50
N ASP A 31 22.07 7.29 -2.93
CA ASP A 31 23.12 6.28 -3.01
C ASP A 31 24.48 6.85 -2.58
N ILE A 32 25.49 6.00 -2.52
CA ILE A 32 26.86 6.40 -2.25
C ILE A 32 27.64 6.33 -3.55
N ASN A 33 28.31 7.43 -3.92
CA ASN A 33 29.19 7.45 -5.09
C ASN A 33 30.35 6.46 -4.90
N PRO A 34 30.44 5.39 -5.70
CA PRO A 34 31.44 4.34 -5.50
C PRO A 34 32.90 4.81 -5.68
N LYS A 35 33.11 5.95 -6.36
CA LYS A 35 34.44 6.51 -6.58
C LYS A 35 34.90 7.46 -5.49
N THR A 36 33.97 8.19 -4.88
CA THR A 36 34.32 9.27 -3.93
C THR A 36 33.87 8.98 -2.50
N GLY A 37 33.04 7.92 -2.28
CA GLY A 37 32.44 7.61 -0.99
C GLY A 37 31.42 8.62 -0.47
N LYS A 38 31.02 9.60 -1.29
CA LYS A 38 30.10 10.66 -0.88
C LYS A 38 28.65 10.31 -1.19
N ASP A 39 27.73 10.73 -0.33
CA ASP A 39 26.30 10.63 -0.54
C ASP A 39 25.87 11.43 -1.77
N ARG A 40 24.94 10.83 -2.54
CA ARG A 40 24.30 11.46 -3.68
C ARG A 40 22.80 11.36 -3.54
N SER A 41 22.10 12.37 -4.03
CA SER A 41 20.62 12.40 -4.12
C SER A 41 20.22 12.58 -5.58
N PHE A 42 19.29 11.76 -6.01
CA PHE A 42 18.75 11.78 -7.36
C PHE A 42 17.26 12.04 -7.32
N HIS A 43 16.78 12.88 -8.24
CA HIS A 43 15.36 13.10 -8.49
C HIS A 43 15.05 12.60 -9.88
N CYS A 44 14.16 11.62 -9.99
CA CYS A 44 13.70 11.13 -11.29
C CYS A 44 12.18 10.93 -11.28
N ARG A 45 11.59 10.81 -12.46
CA ARG A 45 10.18 10.44 -12.60
C ARG A 45 10.01 8.94 -12.49
N TRP A 46 8.84 8.49 -12.07
CA TRP A 46 8.50 7.07 -12.09
C TRP A 46 8.42 6.52 -13.50
N VAL A 47 7.79 7.27 -14.39
CA VAL A 47 7.61 6.92 -15.79
C VAL A 47 8.11 8.06 -16.69
N ASP A 48 8.73 7.72 -17.80
CA ASP A 48 9.22 8.66 -18.80
C ASP A 48 8.35 8.72 -20.07
N LYS A 49 7.43 7.77 -20.22
CA LYS A 49 6.50 7.72 -21.33
C LYS A 49 5.15 7.19 -20.90
N ILE A 50 4.09 7.89 -21.34
CA ILE A 50 2.71 7.40 -21.29
C ILE A 50 2.11 7.44 -22.68
N GLY A 51 1.26 6.49 -23.00
CA GLY A 51 0.55 6.42 -24.27
C GLY A 51 -0.89 5.96 -24.04
N TYR A 52 -1.76 6.38 -24.95
CA TYR A 52 -3.19 6.07 -24.89
C TYR A 52 -3.67 5.53 -26.24
N GLU A 53 -4.48 4.50 -26.17
CA GLU A 53 -5.21 3.96 -27.30
C GLU A 53 -6.72 3.99 -26.95
N PRO A 54 -7.40 5.12 -27.21
CA PRO A 54 -8.77 5.35 -26.71
C PRO A 54 -9.78 4.32 -27.20
N GLN A 55 -9.67 3.88 -28.46
CA GLN A 55 -10.61 2.92 -29.06
C GLN A 55 -10.52 1.53 -28.41
N SER A 56 -9.32 1.13 -28.00
CA SER A 56 -9.05 -0.16 -27.34
C SER A 56 -9.14 -0.06 -25.81
N GLY A 57 -9.19 1.15 -25.26
CA GLY A 57 -9.15 1.39 -23.82
C GLY A 57 -7.82 1.00 -23.17
N ILE A 58 -6.72 1.11 -23.94
CA ILE A 58 -5.37 0.71 -23.50
C ILE A 58 -4.57 1.94 -23.08
N VAL A 59 -3.85 1.80 -21.97
CA VAL A 59 -2.86 2.77 -21.49
C VAL A 59 -1.50 2.09 -21.46
N PHE A 60 -0.50 2.75 -22.04
CA PHE A 60 0.89 2.29 -22.05
C PHE A 60 1.70 3.12 -21.05
N LEU A 61 2.53 2.45 -20.28
CA LEU A 61 3.47 3.04 -19.34
C LEU A 61 4.87 2.51 -19.61
N ARG A 62 5.88 3.39 -19.57
CA ARG A 62 7.28 3.00 -19.53
C ARG A 62 7.92 3.59 -18.28
N PHE A 63 8.43 2.73 -17.41
CA PHE A 63 9.20 3.15 -16.24
C PHE A 63 10.58 3.66 -16.67
N THR A 64 11.10 4.66 -15.95
CA THR A 64 12.46 5.16 -16.18
C THR A 64 13.49 4.07 -15.89
N GLN A 65 14.64 4.13 -16.56
CA GLN A 65 15.71 3.15 -16.37
C GLN A 65 16.22 3.10 -14.93
N ASP A 66 16.19 4.24 -14.21
CA ASP A 66 16.59 4.31 -12.81
C ASP A 66 15.61 3.61 -11.87
N ILE A 67 14.32 3.60 -12.22
CA ILE A 67 13.26 2.97 -11.42
C ILE A 67 13.18 1.46 -11.64
N VAL A 68 13.45 0.99 -12.86
CA VAL A 68 13.36 -0.45 -13.19
C VAL A 68 14.14 -1.34 -12.20
N PRO A 69 15.41 -1.06 -11.85
CA PRO A 69 16.12 -1.89 -10.87
C PRO A 69 15.49 -1.85 -9.46
N LEU A 70 14.89 -0.73 -9.08
CA LEU A 70 14.25 -0.56 -7.76
C LEU A 70 12.97 -1.40 -7.63
N ILE A 71 12.20 -1.53 -8.72
CA ILE A 71 10.94 -2.31 -8.72
C ILE A 71 11.15 -3.79 -9.08
N THR A 72 12.26 -4.16 -9.74
CA THR A 72 12.54 -5.55 -10.14
C THR A 72 13.39 -6.31 -9.12
N ARG A 73 14.13 -5.63 -8.24
CA ARG A 73 14.93 -6.23 -7.17
C ARG A 73 14.16 -6.44 -5.87
N LEU A 74 12.84 -6.42 -5.92
CA LEU A 74 11.98 -6.56 -4.74
C LEU A 74 11.85 -8.02 -4.24
N GLU A 75 12.59 -8.97 -4.80
CA GLU A 75 12.45 -10.40 -4.51
C GLU A 75 12.68 -10.77 -3.04
N GLU A 76 13.56 -10.07 -2.34
CA GLU A 76 13.90 -10.36 -0.94
C GLU A 76 12.94 -9.74 0.09
N ASN A 77 12.23 -8.67 -0.26
CA ASN A 77 11.36 -7.90 0.66
C ASN A 77 9.96 -7.63 0.08
N PHE A 78 9.49 -8.52 -0.78
CA PHE A 78 8.23 -8.33 -1.48
C PHE A 78 7.04 -8.87 -0.67
N THR A 79 6.08 -8.00 -0.37
CA THR A 79 4.80 -8.42 0.19
C THR A 79 3.83 -8.70 -0.95
N LYS A 80 3.48 -9.97 -1.15
CA LYS A 80 2.53 -10.40 -2.18
C LYS A 80 1.12 -10.47 -1.61
N TYR A 81 0.19 -9.82 -2.29
CA TYR A 81 -1.24 -9.94 -2.02
C TYR A 81 -2.05 -9.92 -3.32
N GLU A 82 -3.28 -10.40 -3.26
CA GLU A 82 -4.16 -10.39 -4.43
C GLU A 82 -4.80 -9.02 -4.63
N LEU A 83 -4.77 -8.50 -5.85
CA LEU A 83 -5.34 -7.20 -6.20
C LEU A 83 -6.84 -7.12 -5.83
N GLU A 84 -7.56 -8.24 -5.85
CA GLU A 84 -8.96 -8.32 -5.47
C GLU A 84 -9.20 -7.84 -4.03
N GLN A 85 -8.26 -8.07 -3.12
CA GLN A 85 -8.38 -7.66 -1.71
C GLN A 85 -8.42 -6.14 -1.57
N VAL A 86 -7.57 -5.42 -2.31
CA VAL A 86 -7.52 -3.95 -2.25
C VAL A 86 -8.57 -3.29 -3.14
N SER A 87 -9.07 -3.96 -4.18
CA SER A 87 -10.06 -3.41 -5.11
C SER A 87 -11.41 -3.06 -4.47
N ARG A 88 -11.69 -3.65 -3.31
CA ARG A 88 -12.91 -3.39 -2.53
C ARG A 88 -12.76 -2.25 -1.53
N LEU A 89 -11.53 -1.82 -1.27
CA LEU A 89 -11.24 -0.74 -0.33
C LEU A 89 -11.44 0.62 -1.02
N THR A 90 -12.22 1.49 -0.40
CA THR A 90 -12.53 2.83 -0.95
C THR A 90 -11.67 3.93 -0.37
N SER A 91 -11.02 3.67 0.77
CA SER A 91 -10.15 4.62 1.46
C SER A 91 -8.68 4.33 1.18
N SER A 92 -7.92 5.36 0.78
CA SER A 92 -6.46 5.28 0.66
C SER A 92 -5.80 4.86 1.98
N TYR A 93 -6.34 5.28 3.12
CA TYR A 93 -5.86 4.87 4.44
C TYR A 93 -6.10 3.38 4.70
N ALA A 94 -7.23 2.83 4.22
CA ALA A 94 -7.52 1.41 4.34
C ALA A 94 -6.59 0.57 3.46
N ILE A 95 -6.28 1.02 2.25
CA ILE A 95 -5.31 0.37 1.36
C ILE A 95 -3.93 0.36 2.02
N ARG A 96 -3.45 1.51 2.51
CA ARG A 96 -2.16 1.62 3.20
C ARG A 96 -2.09 0.76 4.46
N LEU A 97 -3.17 0.74 5.24
CA LEU A 97 -3.25 -0.09 6.44
C LEU A 97 -3.19 -1.58 6.07
N TYR A 98 -3.92 -2.01 5.04
CA TYR A 98 -3.89 -3.38 4.56
C TYR A 98 -2.47 -3.79 4.11
N GLU A 99 -1.81 -2.97 3.28
CA GLU A 99 -0.44 -3.21 2.83
C GLU A 99 0.54 -3.35 4.00
N LEU A 100 0.39 -2.50 5.03
CA LEU A 100 1.21 -2.57 6.23
C LEU A 100 0.95 -3.87 7.02
N LEU A 101 -0.31 -4.28 7.17
CA LEU A 101 -0.69 -5.49 7.91
C LEU A 101 -0.22 -6.77 7.21
N ILE A 102 -0.27 -6.81 5.88
CA ILE A 102 0.14 -7.98 5.09
C ILE A 102 1.62 -8.31 5.30
N GLN A 103 2.48 -7.32 5.49
CA GLN A 103 3.91 -7.53 5.77
C GLN A 103 4.12 -8.36 7.05
N TRP A 104 3.21 -8.26 8.00
CA TRP A 104 3.30 -8.93 9.30
C TRP A 104 2.34 -10.10 9.47
N ARG A 105 1.70 -10.53 8.37
CA ARG A 105 0.70 -11.59 8.40
C ARG A 105 1.23 -12.90 8.99
N SER A 106 2.42 -13.31 8.60
CA SER A 106 3.06 -14.52 9.11
C SER A 106 3.44 -14.43 10.60
N ALA A 107 3.78 -13.24 11.06
CA ALA A 107 4.12 -12.97 12.45
C ALA A 107 2.87 -12.83 13.35
N GLY A 108 1.68 -12.63 12.77
CA GLY A 108 0.42 -12.45 13.49
C GLY A 108 0.29 -11.12 14.25
N LYS A 109 1.36 -10.33 14.28
CA LYS A 109 1.40 -9.03 14.96
C LYS A 109 2.43 -8.11 14.31
N THR A 110 2.15 -6.81 14.32
CA THR A 110 3.12 -5.80 13.89
C THR A 110 4.08 -5.45 15.04
N PRO A 111 5.23 -4.85 14.75
CA PRO A 111 5.98 -4.13 15.77
C PRO A 111 5.13 -2.97 16.32
N ILE A 112 5.56 -2.44 17.47
CA ILE A 112 5.00 -1.21 18.01
C ILE A 112 5.50 -0.05 17.16
N PHE A 113 4.58 0.66 16.52
CA PHE A 113 4.92 1.81 15.70
C PHE A 113 4.95 3.09 16.56
N ASP A 114 5.93 3.94 16.33
CA ASP A 114 5.82 5.34 16.71
C ASP A 114 4.65 5.99 15.98
N LEU A 115 3.88 6.82 16.69
CA LEU A 115 2.67 7.41 16.12
C LEU A 115 2.96 8.30 14.90
N SER A 116 4.04 9.05 14.90
CA SER A 116 4.42 9.94 13.80
C SER A 116 4.77 9.13 12.55
N ILE A 117 5.55 8.07 12.72
CA ILE A 117 5.93 7.14 11.64
C ILE A 117 4.69 6.42 11.11
N PHE A 118 3.82 5.94 12.00
CA PHE A 118 2.58 5.25 11.60
C PHE A 118 1.64 6.15 10.80
N ARG A 119 1.46 7.40 11.23
CA ARG A 119 0.68 8.39 10.48
C ARG A 119 1.26 8.62 9.09
N GLN A 120 2.57 8.77 8.98
CA GLN A 120 3.27 8.93 7.71
C GLN A 120 3.09 7.70 6.81
N GLN A 121 3.22 6.49 7.33
CA GLN A 121 3.00 5.24 6.60
C GLN A 121 1.57 5.12 6.06
N LEU A 122 0.58 5.60 6.81
CA LEU A 122 -0.80 5.69 6.34
C LEU A 122 -1.05 6.82 5.33
N GLY A 123 -0.06 7.68 5.08
CA GLY A 123 -0.19 8.83 4.16
C GLY A 123 -0.93 10.02 4.78
N VAL A 124 -0.92 10.14 6.11
CA VAL A 124 -1.51 11.28 6.83
C VAL A 124 -0.48 12.38 6.94
N GLU A 125 -0.77 13.52 6.34
CA GLU A 125 0.11 14.70 6.39
C GLU A 125 0.13 15.35 7.79
N ALA A 126 1.21 16.05 8.11
CA ALA A 126 1.43 16.63 9.44
C ALA A 126 0.33 17.60 9.90
N HIS A 127 -0.32 18.27 8.96
CA HIS A 127 -1.39 19.24 9.24
C HIS A 127 -2.79 18.60 9.36
N GLN A 128 -2.96 17.34 8.94
CA GLN A 128 -4.24 16.63 8.95
C GLN A 128 -4.49 15.95 10.30
N TYR A 129 -5.72 15.83 10.72
CA TYR A 129 -6.16 15.07 11.91
C TYR A 129 -5.26 15.26 13.14
N LYS A 130 -4.98 16.51 13.51
CA LYS A 130 -4.00 16.88 14.56
C LYS A 130 -4.32 16.26 15.93
N THR A 131 -5.61 16.10 16.25
CA THR A 131 -6.00 15.45 17.52
C THR A 131 -6.03 13.93 17.36
N MET A 132 -5.68 13.21 18.43
CA MET A 132 -5.74 11.76 18.43
C MET A 132 -7.16 11.24 18.20
N SER A 133 -8.18 11.94 18.73
CA SER A 133 -9.57 11.58 18.52
C SER A 133 -9.92 11.60 17.03
N ASN A 134 -9.60 12.69 16.33
CA ASN A 134 -9.87 12.79 14.90
C ASN A 134 -9.09 11.78 14.09
N PHE A 135 -7.82 11.55 14.41
CA PHE A 135 -7.02 10.53 13.75
C PHE A 135 -7.62 9.13 13.92
N LYS A 136 -8.06 8.78 15.13
CA LYS A 136 -8.72 7.49 15.37
C LYS A 136 -10.01 7.39 14.56
N THR A 137 -10.92 8.33 14.73
CA THR A 137 -12.28 8.25 14.14
C THR A 137 -12.23 8.25 12.62
N TYR A 138 -11.50 9.18 12.01
CA TYR A 138 -11.56 9.41 10.56
C TYR A 138 -10.51 8.66 9.75
N VAL A 139 -9.46 8.17 10.39
CA VAL A 139 -8.39 7.44 9.71
C VAL A 139 -8.34 5.98 10.18
N LEU A 140 -7.99 5.75 11.43
CA LEU A 140 -7.64 4.41 11.90
C LEU A 140 -8.86 3.49 12.04
N ASP A 141 -9.91 3.92 12.75
CA ASP A 141 -11.11 3.10 12.96
C ASP A 141 -11.85 2.88 11.64
N PHE A 142 -11.91 3.90 10.79
CA PHE A 142 -12.51 3.80 9.47
C PHE A 142 -11.73 2.85 8.55
N ALA A 143 -10.41 2.97 8.50
CA ALA A 143 -9.55 2.08 7.71
C ALA A 143 -9.62 0.64 8.22
N LEU A 144 -9.56 0.46 9.55
CA LEU A 144 -9.62 -0.86 10.17
C LEU A 144 -10.96 -1.55 9.93
N LYS A 145 -12.07 -0.79 9.97
CA LYS A 145 -13.39 -1.31 9.62
C LYS A 145 -13.41 -1.86 8.19
N GLN A 146 -12.95 -1.08 7.21
CA GLN A 146 -12.89 -1.54 5.82
C GLN A 146 -12.01 -2.78 5.65
N VAL A 147 -10.81 -2.78 6.22
CA VAL A 147 -9.91 -3.95 6.17
C VAL A 147 -10.62 -5.18 6.74
N ASN A 148 -11.21 -5.05 7.92
CA ASN A 148 -11.89 -6.15 8.58
C ASN A 148 -13.14 -6.67 7.84
N GLU A 149 -13.87 -5.82 7.17
CA GLU A 149 -15.10 -6.19 6.49
C GLU A 149 -14.86 -6.70 5.06
N LEU A 150 -13.91 -6.11 4.34
CA LEU A 150 -13.77 -6.24 2.90
C LEU A 150 -12.56 -7.07 2.45
N THR A 151 -11.65 -7.43 3.37
CA THR A 151 -10.45 -8.20 3.01
C THR A 151 -10.35 -9.52 3.78
N ASP A 152 -9.34 -10.31 3.43
CA ASP A 152 -9.00 -11.58 4.08
C ASP A 152 -8.23 -11.41 5.40
N VAL A 153 -7.93 -10.17 5.80
CA VAL A 153 -7.25 -9.84 7.06
C VAL A 153 -8.25 -9.39 8.11
N LYS A 154 -8.06 -9.87 9.34
CA LYS A 154 -8.71 -9.35 10.54
C LYS A 154 -7.66 -8.74 11.44
N ALA A 155 -7.84 -7.51 11.83
CA ALA A 155 -6.91 -6.79 12.69
C ALA A 155 -7.63 -6.01 13.77
N LYS A 156 -6.94 -5.78 14.87
CA LYS A 156 -7.33 -4.88 15.95
C LYS A 156 -6.09 -4.12 16.40
N TYR A 157 -6.27 -2.99 17.03
CA TYR A 157 -5.17 -2.24 17.61
C TYR A 157 -5.35 -2.06 19.12
N GLU A 158 -4.23 -1.93 19.79
CA GLU A 158 -4.16 -1.58 21.21
C GLU A 158 -3.32 -0.31 21.35
N GLN A 159 -3.78 0.60 22.20
CA GLN A 159 -3.07 1.83 22.49
C GLN A 159 -2.38 1.71 23.86
N HIS A 160 -1.07 1.73 23.87
CA HIS A 160 -0.30 1.75 25.11
C HIS A 160 -0.07 3.18 25.59
N LYS A 161 -0.53 3.49 26.80
CA LYS A 161 -0.24 4.75 27.48
C LYS A 161 1.07 4.60 28.28
N LYS A 162 2.21 4.79 27.66
CA LYS A 162 3.46 5.06 28.37
C LYS A 162 4.24 6.11 27.59
N ASP A 163 4.48 7.25 28.24
CA ASP A 163 5.33 8.37 27.80
C ASP A 163 5.07 8.91 26.40
N VAL A 164 4.52 10.11 26.30
CA VAL A 164 4.44 11.06 25.15
C VAL A 164 4.37 10.48 23.71
N GLN A 165 4.75 9.23 23.51
CA GLN A 165 4.61 8.46 22.29
C GLN A 165 3.48 7.45 22.45
N PHE A 166 2.56 7.37 21.50
CA PHE A 166 1.46 6.41 21.50
C PHE A 166 1.80 5.25 20.53
N PRO A 167 2.51 4.22 20.98
CA PRO A 167 2.78 3.09 20.10
C PRO A 167 1.47 2.40 19.71
N VAL A 168 1.27 2.19 18.43
CA VAL A 168 0.14 1.45 17.89
C VAL A 168 0.60 0.01 17.63
N PHE A 169 -0.05 -0.93 18.26
CA PHE A 169 0.17 -2.35 18.05
C PHE A 169 -1.04 -2.92 17.29
N LEU A 170 -0.79 -3.62 16.20
CA LEU A 170 -1.82 -4.24 15.39
C LEU A 170 -1.67 -5.75 15.46
N SER A 171 -2.71 -6.45 15.90
CA SER A 171 -2.79 -7.91 15.79
C SER A 171 -3.40 -8.27 14.44
N VAL A 172 -2.73 -9.12 13.69
CA VAL A 172 -3.19 -9.59 12.38
C VAL A 172 -3.71 -11.02 12.54
N LEU A 173 -4.99 -11.22 12.29
CA LEU A 173 -5.62 -12.53 12.29
C LEU A 173 -5.98 -12.87 10.85
N SER A 174 -5.27 -13.78 10.20
CA SER A 174 -5.65 -14.24 8.86
C SER A 174 -6.88 -15.14 8.92
N ARG A 175 -7.83 -14.95 8.01
CA ARG A 175 -8.87 -15.96 7.77
C ARG A 175 -8.22 -17.16 7.09
N LYS A 176 -8.54 -18.37 7.52
CA LYS A 176 -8.26 -19.58 6.72
C LYS A 176 -9.10 -19.48 5.44
N THR A 177 -8.45 -19.35 4.31
CA THR A 177 -9.12 -19.40 3.01
C THR A 177 -9.52 -20.84 2.72
N ASN A 178 -10.62 -21.04 1.98
CA ASN A 178 -11.06 -22.37 1.56
C ASN A 178 -9.99 -23.16 0.77
N SER A 179 -8.98 -22.48 0.23
CA SER A 179 -7.82 -23.08 -0.44
C SER A 179 -6.99 -23.96 0.49
N ASP A 180 -6.90 -23.64 1.79
CA ASP A 180 -6.17 -24.44 2.76
C ASP A 180 -6.89 -25.76 3.09
N LYS A 181 -8.22 -25.84 2.86
CA LYS A 181 -8.99 -27.07 3.01
C LYS A 181 -8.73 -28.04 1.84
N VAL A 182 -8.65 -27.54 0.62
CA VAL A 182 -8.47 -28.37 -0.58
C VAL A 182 -7.10 -29.04 -0.64
N ILE A 183 -6.07 -28.39 -0.08
CA ILE A 183 -4.71 -28.96 -0.03
C ILE A 183 -4.62 -30.09 1.00
N LYS A 184 -5.33 -29.99 2.12
CA LYS A 184 -5.36 -31.08 3.13
C LYS A 184 -6.13 -32.31 2.72
N GLU A 185 -7.12 -32.18 1.85
CA GLU A 185 -7.92 -33.34 1.33
C GLU A 185 -7.22 -34.09 0.18
N ARG A 186 -6.12 -33.53 -0.39
CA ARG A 186 -5.33 -34.18 -1.47
C ARG A 186 -4.09 -34.93 -0.98
N ILE A 187 -3.82 -34.94 0.33
CA ILE A 187 -2.62 -35.57 0.93
C ILE A 187 -3.02 -36.82 1.80
N HIS A 188 -4.27 -37.31 1.65
CA HIS A 188 -4.68 -38.55 2.27
C HIS A 188 -5.12 -39.53 1.22
#